data_f287efcaf3f990c7f90ed5aeb70e0dee
#
_entry.id   f287efcaf3f990c7f90ed5aeb70e0dee
#
_cell.length_a   1.000
_cell.length_b   1.000
_cell.length_c   1.000
_cell.angle_alpha   90.00
_cell.angle_beta   90.00
_cell.angle_gamma   90.00
#
_symmetry.space_group_name_H-M   'P 1'
#
loop_
_entity.id
_entity.type
_entity.pdbx_description
1 polymer ?
#
loop_
_entity_poly.entity_id
_entity_poly.type
_entity_poly.pdbx_seq_one_letter_code
_entity_poly.pdbx_strand_id
1 'polypeptide(L)'
;MNAVFLILFSVSAALLLARDPAAFLPALLGGAGKAVTLGLTLAAVYAVWLGFLRVAQDAGLVRGLARGVRPLTARLFATRDAAALDAAAVNLAANFLGMGSAATPAGIAAMRRLGRTEGADYAQAMLFAVNCAGVQLLPTTALAVRMAAGSAQPYDIVLPALLASLTALLTGAALTRLFFRPPFSARGRAAGRSGRGRANERGRTNERGREHRSSPPPTEQNGRRHSPSPPPTEQNGRGGAR
;
A
#
# COMPACT_ATOMS: atom_id res chain seq x y z
N MET A 1 2.24 9.37 -24.23
CA MET A 1 3.02 8.20 -24.67
C MET A 1 2.70 7.80 -26.11
N ASN A 2 1.43 7.59 -26.49
CA ASN A 2 1.08 7.14 -27.85
C ASN A 2 1.51 8.12 -28.97
N ALA A 3 1.37 9.44 -28.74
CA ALA A 3 1.76 10.43 -29.74
C ALA A 3 3.28 10.42 -30.03
N VAL A 4 4.11 10.32 -28.99
CA VAL A 4 5.58 10.24 -29.15
C VAL A 4 5.97 8.97 -29.92
N PHE A 5 5.37 7.83 -29.56
CA PHE A 5 5.61 6.57 -30.27
C PHE A 5 5.20 6.66 -31.75
N LEU A 6 4.00 7.19 -32.04
CA LEU A 6 3.52 7.37 -33.41
C LEU A 6 4.40 8.29 -34.24
N ILE A 7 4.86 9.42 -33.67
CA ILE A 7 5.76 10.34 -34.33
C ILE A 7 7.08 9.64 -34.66
N LEU A 8 7.71 8.99 -33.67
CA LEU A 8 8.99 8.31 -33.90
C LEU A 8 8.84 7.17 -34.92
N PHE A 9 7.79 6.38 -34.85
CA PHE A 9 7.53 5.34 -35.83
C PHE A 9 7.31 5.90 -37.22
N SER A 10 6.44 6.91 -37.37
CA SER A 10 6.13 7.51 -38.66
C SER A 10 7.35 8.20 -39.33
N VAL A 11 8.14 8.92 -38.52
CA VAL A 11 9.37 9.56 -39.00
C VAL A 11 10.40 8.51 -39.44
N SER A 12 10.59 7.47 -38.63
CA SER A 12 11.52 6.38 -38.96
C SER A 12 11.09 5.62 -40.23
N ALA A 13 9.79 5.33 -40.36
CA ALA A 13 9.22 4.66 -41.53
C ALA A 13 9.39 5.53 -42.79
N ALA A 14 9.08 6.84 -42.71
CA ALA A 14 9.21 7.76 -43.82
C ALA A 14 10.67 7.91 -44.27
N LEU A 15 11.63 8.03 -43.30
CA LEU A 15 13.06 8.12 -43.61
C LEU A 15 13.58 6.84 -44.29
N LEU A 16 13.14 5.67 -43.81
CA LEU A 16 13.55 4.38 -44.40
C LEU A 16 12.99 4.22 -45.82
N LEU A 17 11.71 4.54 -46.03
CA LEU A 17 11.10 4.53 -47.36
C LEU A 17 11.74 5.51 -48.34
N ALA A 18 12.19 6.66 -47.87
CA ALA A 18 12.86 7.65 -48.71
C ALA A 18 14.29 7.26 -49.07
N ARG A 19 15.01 6.50 -48.22
CA ARG A 19 16.41 6.11 -48.43
C ARG A 19 16.56 4.76 -49.09
N ASP A 20 15.82 3.78 -48.67
CA ASP A 20 15.85 2.38 -49.13
C ASP A 20 14.47 1.73 -48.99
N PRO A 21 13.59 1.91 -49.98
CA PRO A 21 12.24 1.30 -49.95
C PRO A 21 12.27 -0.23 -49.85
N ALA A 22 13.29 -0.88 -50.40
CA ALA A 22 13.40 -2.34 -50.41
C ALA A 22 13.72 -2.91 -49.01
N ALA A 23 14.40 -2.13 -48.16
CA ALA A 23 14.71 -2.51 -46.81
C ALA A 23 13.51 -2.33 -45.82
N PHE A 24 12.47 -1.59 -46.21
CA PHE A 24 11.36 -1.27 -45.29
C PHE A 24 10.61 -2.51 -44.78
N LEU A 25 10.16 -3.36 -45.69
CA LEU A 25 9.41 -4.55 -45.31
C LEU A 25 10.25 -5.58 -44.49
N PRO A 26 11.50 -5.90 -44.91
CA PRO A 26 12.39 -6.74 -44.13
C PRO A 26 12.69 -6.17 -42.72
N ALA A 27 12.92 -4.86 -42.61
CA ALA A 27 13.13 -4.22 -41.30
C ALA A 27 11.91 -4.28 -40.39
N LEU A 28 10.71 -4.05 -40.95
CA LEU A 28 9.45 -4.15 -40.22
C LEU A 28 9.21 -5.57 -39.71
N LEU A 29 9.34 -6.58 -40.57
CA LEU A 29 9.14 -7.99 -40.20
C LEU A 29 10.22 -8.46 -39.21
N GLY A 30 11.47 -8.07 -39.44
CA GLY A 30 12.57 -8.38 -38.51
C GLY A 30 12.37 -7.73 -37.14
N GLY A 31 11.89 -6.51 -37.11
CA GLY A 31 11.50 -5.80 -35.87
C GLY A 31 10.36 -6.50 -35.14
N ALA A 32 9.32 -6.88 -35.86
CA ALA A 32 8.20 -7.63 -35.30
C ALA A 32 8.64 -9.00 -34.72
N GLY A 33 9.46 -9.74 -35.43
CA GLY A 33 10.03 -11.02 -34.96
C GLY A 33 10.84 -10.85 -33.67
N LYS A 34 11.71 -9.84 -33.62
CA LYS A 34 12.47 -9.50 -32.40
C LYS A 34 11.57 -9.15 -31.24
N ALA A 35 10.50 -8.38 -31.47
CA ALA A 35 9.54 -7.99 -30.43
C ALA A 35 8.80 -9.20 -29.87
N VAL A 36 8.36 -10.15 -30.71
CA VAL A 36 7.72 -11.39 -30.27
C VAL A 36 8.70 -12.24 -29.45
N THR A 37 9.92 -12.45 -29.94
CA THR A 37 10.95 -13.24 -29.23
C THR A 37 11.26 -12.62 -27.86
N LEU A 38 11.44 -11.31 -27.80
CA LEU A 38 11.66 -10.58 -26.54
C LEU A 38 10.46 -10.73 -25.60
N GLY A 39 9.24 -10.59 -26.12
CA GLY A 39 8.00 -10.73 -25.35
C GLY A 39 7.86 -12.13 -24.73
N LEU A 40 8.14 -13.18 -25.50
CA LEU A 40 8.10 -14.56 -25.00
C LEU A 40 9.20 -14.82 -23.96
N THR A 41 10.42 -14.33 -24.19
CA THR A 41 11.53 -14.44 -23.24
C THR A 41 11.20 -13.76 -21.92
N LEU A 42 10.69 -12.52 -21.98
CA LEU A 42 10.26 -11.81 -20.78
C LEU A 42 9.11 -12.52 -20.07
N ALA A 43 8.12 -13.03 -20.81
CA ALA A 43 7.01 -13.78 -20.23
C ALA A 43 7.51 -15.03 -19.47
N ALA A 44 8.45 -15.78 -20.04
CA ALA A 44 9.07 -16.96 -19.41
C ALA A 44 9.80 -16.58 -18.11
N VAL A 45 10.66 -15.55 -18.15
CA VAL A 45 11.39 -15.08 -16.97
C VAL A 45 10.43 -14.60 -15.88
N TYR A 46 9.40 -13.82 -16.27
CA TYR A 46 8.40 -13.37 -15.31
C TYR A 46 7.56 -14.51 -14.74
N ALA A 47 7.20 -15.53 -15.53
CA ALA A 47 6.43 -16.66 -15.04
C ALA A 47 7.19 -17.40 -13.91
N VAL A 48 8.47 -17.68 -14.11
CA VAL A 48 9.32 -18.32 -13.09
C VAL A 48 9.44 -17.43 -11.86
N TRP A 49 9.75 -16.14 -12.06
CA TRP A 49 9.98 -15.21 -10.97
C TRP A 49 8.70 -14.94 -10.16
N LEU A 50 7.56 -14.72 -10.83
CA LEU A 50 6.27 -14.52 -10.16
C LEU A 50 5.82 -15.78 -9.42
N GLY A 51 6.09 -16.97 -9.97
CA GLY A 51 5.86 -18.24 -9.27
C GLY A 51 6.66 -18.32 -7.97
N PHE A 52 7.97 -18.03 -8.02
CA PHE A 52 8.83 -17.98 -6.83
C PHE A 52 8.33 -16.96 -5.79
N LEU A 53 8.00 -15.74 -6.24
CA LEU A 53 7.47 -14.70 -5.37
C LEU A 53 6.12 -15.08 -4.76
N ARG A 54 5.29 -15.82 -5.50
CA ARG A 54 4.00 -16.32 -4.99
C ARG A 54 4.22 -17.30 -3.85
N VAL A 55 5.14 -18.24 -4.00
CA VAL A 55 5.54 -19.17 -2.93
C VAL A 55 6.06 -18.41 -1.71
N ALA A 56 6.92 -17.42 -1.91
CA ALA A 56 7.44 -16.58 -0.84
C ALA A 56 6.31 -15.78 -0.11
N GLN A 57 5.29 -15.33 -0.86
CA GLN A 57 4.14 -14.65 -0.31
C GLN A 57 3.27 -15.60 0.54
N ASP A 58 2.99 -16.80 0.03
CA ASP A 58 2.21 -17.82 0.72
C ASP A 58 2.94 -18.34 1.96
N ALA A 59 4.27 -18.41 1.93
CA ALA A 59 5.14 -18.69 3.08
C ALA A 59 5.15 -17.55 4.13
N GLY A 60 4.49 -16.42 3.86
CA GLY A 60 4.36 -15.31 4.80
C GLY A 60 5.54 -14.33 4.82
N LEU A 61 6.49 -14.44 3.88
CA LEU A 61 7.67 -13.57 3.82
C LEU A 61 7.28 -12.09 3.70
N VAL A 62 6.30 -11.77 2.84
CA VAL A 62 5.80 -10.38 2.70
C VAL A 62 5.23 -9.86 4.02
N ARG A 63 4.46 -10.69 4.75
CA ARG A 63 3.91 -10.32 6.06
C ARG A 63 4.99 -10.17 7.12
N GLY A 64 6.01 -11.02 7.10
CA GLY A 64 7.18 -10.92 7.97
C GLY A 64 7.93 -9.61 7.76
N LEU A 65 8.23 -9.31 6.50
CA LEU A 65 8.93 -8.09 6.11
C LEU A 65 8.07 -6.84 6.40
N ALA A 66 6.76 -6.86 6.12
CA ALA A 66 5.86 -5.77 6.42
C ALA A 66 5.82 -5.44 7.92
N ARG A 67 5.86 -6.45 8.81
CA ARG A 67 5.97 -6.24 10.26
C ARG A 67 7.26 -5.54 10.65
N GLY A 68 8.38 -5.93 10.04
CA GLY A 68 9.69 -5.30 10.26
C GLY A 68 9.73 -3.85 9.78
N VAL A 69 9.10 -3.55 8.64
CA VAL A 69 9.05 -2.20 8.03
C VAL A 69 8.02 -1.28 8.70
N ARG A 70 7.05 -1.81 9.42
CA ARG A 70 5.97 -1.05 10.05
C ARG A 70 6.44 0.14 10.93
N PRO A 71 7.45 0.03 11.79
CA PRO A 71 7.93 1.19 12.56
C PRO A 71 8.52 2.29 11.67
N LEU A 72 9.11 1.91 10.52
CA LEU A 72 9.58 2.86 9.53
C LEU A 72 8.41 3.58 8.84
N THR A 73 7.35 2.85 8.46
CA THR A 73 6.17 3.45 7.83
C THR A 73 5.48 4.45 8.76
N ALA A 74 5.39 4.16 10.06
CA ALA A 74 4.81 5.08 11.04
C ALA A 74 5.56 6.41 11.13
N ARG A 75 6.90 6.38 11.02
CA ARG A 75 7.74 7.58 11.00
C ARG A 75 7.68 8.31 9.66
N LEU A 76 7.60 7.56 8.57
CA LEU A 76 7.65 8.10 7.22
C LEU A 76 6.34 8.80 6.85
N PHE A 77 5.19 8.18 7.13
CA PHE A 77 3.87 8.70 6.77
C PHE A 77 3.25 9.60 7.84
N ALA A 78 3.87 9.74 9.00
CA ALA A 78 3.42 10.59 10.10
C ALA A 78 1.93 10.40 10.47
N THR A 79 1.39 9.18 10.32
CA THR A 79 0.02 8.80 10.69
C THR A 79 0.02 7.76 11.80
N ARG A 80 -1.12 7.61 12.48
CA ARG A 80 -1.35 6.60 13.52
C ARG A 80 -2.41 5.59 13.14
N ASP A 81 -3.04 5.75 11.99
CA ASP A 81 -4.02 4.80 11.49
C ASP A 81 -3.33 3.46 11.22
N ALA A 82 -3.67 2.46 12.04
CA ALA A 82 -3.04 1.15 11.96
C ALA A 82 -3.29 0.47 10.61
N ALA A 83 -4.50 0.64 10.07
CA ALA A 83 -4.89 0.00 8.81
C ALA A 83 -4.20 0.67 7.60
N ALA A 84 -3.97 2.00 7.65
CA ALA A 84 -3.20 2.71 6.65
C ALA A 84 -1.72 2.31 6.69
N LEU A 85 -1.14 2.21 7.90
CA LEU A 85 0.25 1.79 8.10
C LEU A 85 0.48 0.34 7.64
N ASP A 86 -0.45 -0.57 7.93
CA ASP A 86 -0.34 -1.96 7.51
C ASP A 86 -0.40 -2.08 5.97
N ALA A 87 -1.32 -1.38 5.32
CA ALA A 87 -1.40 -1.35 3.85
C ALA A 87 -0.11 -0.76 3.22
N ALA A 88 0.41 0.34 3.78
CA ALA A 88 1.67 0.94 3.33
C ALA A 88 2.86 0.00 3.57
N ALA A 89 2.92 -0.70 4.70
CA ALA A 89 3.99 -1.64 5.00
C ALA A 89 3.99 -2.83 4.03
N VAL A 90 2.81 -3.36 3.67
CA VAL A 90 2.68 -4.41 2.65
C VAL A 90 3.13 -3.92 1.28
N ASN A 91 2.75 -2.69 0.90
CA ASN A 91 3.18 -2.08 -0.36
C ASN A 91 4.71 -1.94 -0.41
N LEU A 92 5.32 -1.39 0.66
CA LEU A 92 6.78 -1.24 0.74
C LEU A 92 7.49 -2.60 0.71
N ALA A 93 7.00 -3.57 1.46
CA ALA A 93 7.57 -4.92 1.50
C ALA A 93 7.52 -5.61 0.13
N ALA A 94 6.38 -5.49 -0.57
CA ALA A 94 6.22 -6.03 -1.92
C ALA A 94 7.14 -5.34 -2.93
N ASN A 95 7.27 -4.01 -2.89
CA ASN A 95 8.21 -3.27 -3.73
C ASN A 95 9.66 -3.66 -3.45
N PHE A 96 10.05 -3.76 -2.18
CA PHE A 96 11.40 -4.15 -1.78
C PHE A 96 11.79 -5.54 -2.30
N LEU A 97 10.82 -6.47 -2.33
CA LEU A 97 11.01 -7.80 -2.91
C LEU A 97 10.93 -7.83 -4.45
N GLY A 98 10.64 -6.70 -5.10
CA GLY A 98 10.48 -6.63 -6.55
C GLY A 98 9.15 -7.20 -7.07
N MET A 99 8.12 -7.29 -6.21
CA MET A 99 6.80 -7.86 -6.51
C MET A 99 5.84 -6.79 -7.03
N GLY A 100 6.10 -6.20 -8.20
CA GLY A 100 5.28 -5.10 -8.75
C GLY A 100 3.79 -5.42 -8.86
N SER A 101 3.43 -6.65 -9.23
CA SER A 101 2.03 -7.11 -9.32
C SER A 101 1.30 -7.11 -7.98
N ALA A 102 1.99 -7.46 -6.88
CA ALA A 102 1.44 -7.43 -5.53
C ALA A 102 1.52 -6.02 -4.90
N ALA A 103 2.56 -5.26 -5.24
CA ALA A 103 2.77 -3.90 -4.73
C ALA A 103 1.68 -2.93 -5.19
N THR A 104 1.22 -3.02 -6.45
CA THR A 104 0.23 -2.09 -7.01
C THR A 104 -1.11 -2.09 -6.26
N PRO A 105 -1.82 -3.21 -6.06
CA PRO A 105 -3.07 -3.20 -5.32
C PRO A 105 -2.88 -2.78 -3.86
N ALA A 106 -1.76 -3.18 -3.22
CA ALA A 106 -1.42 -2.74 -1.86
C ALA A 106 -1.16 -1.22 -1.80
N GLY A 107 -0.48 -0.64 -2.79
CA GLY A 107 -0.25 0.79 -2.92
C GLY A 107 -1.54 1.59 -3.11
N ILE A 108 -2.47 1.11 -3.95
CA ILE A 108 -3.78 1.73 -4.12
C ILE A 108 -4.58 1.69 -2.81
N ALA A 109 -4.57 0.57 -2.11
CA ALA A 109 -5.22 0.44 -0.81
C ALA A 109 -4.61 1.38 0.24
N ALA A 110 -3.28 1.48 0.29
CA ALA A 110 -2.56 2.40 1.16
C ALA A 110 -2.90 3.87 0.83
N MET A 111 -2.89 4.26 -0.44
CA MET A 111 -3.21 5.61 -0.91
C MET A 111 -4.62 6.04 -0.48
N ARG A 112 -5.61 5.15 -0.66
CA ARG A 112 -7.01 5.40 -0.26
C ARG A 112 -7.17 5.56 1.25
N ARG A 113 -6.44 4.77 2.05
CA ARG A 113 -6.50 4.82 3.52
C ARG A 113 -5.77 6.04 4.06
N LEU A 114 -4.58 6.34 3.54
CA LEU A 114 -3.82 7.53 3.90
C LEU A 114 -4.57 8.82 3.56
N GLY A 115 -5.35 8.84 2.47
CA GLY A 115 -6.20 9.97 2.11
C GLY A 115 -7.35 10.29 3.09
N ARG A 116 -7.60 9.41 4.07
CA ARG A 116 -8.61 9.60 5.13
C ARG A 116 -8.00 9.98 6.49
N THR A 117 -6.68 10.12 6.58
CA THR A 117 -5.95 10.42 7.81
C THR A 117 -5.68 11.92 7.93
N GLU A 118 -5.43 12.41 9.14
CA GLU A 118 -4.91 13.75 9.33
C GLU A 118 -3.55 13.88 8.64
N GLY A 119 -3.37 14.94 7.83
CA GLY A 119 -2.17 15.12 7.01
C GLY A 119 -2.12 14.22 5.78
N ALA A 120 -3.28 13.92 5.20
CA ALA A 120 -3.44 13.10 4.01
C ALA A 120 -2.48 13.48 2.89
N ASP A 121 -2.37 14.79 2.58
CA ASP A 121 -1.52 15.30 1.50
C ASP A 121 -0.05 14.92 1.69
N TYR A 122 0.47 15.08 2.91
CA TYR A 122 1.84 14.67 3.24
C TYR A 122 2.02 13.15 3.10
N ALA A 123 1.10 12.37 3.68
CA ALA A 123 1.21 10.92 3.70
C ALA A 123 1.07 10.31 2.28
N GLN A 124 0.17 10.85 1.47
CA GLN A 124 -0.01 10.45 0.07
C GLN A 124 1.18 10.85 -0.81
N ALA A 125 1.68 12.09 -0.67
CA ALA A 125 2.88 12.56 -1.36
C ALA A 125 4.11 11.71 -0.99
N MET A 126 4.26 11.35 0.29
CA MET A 126 5.33 10.48 0.76
C MET A 126 5.21 9.07 0.18
N LEU A 127 4.00 8.48 0.15
CA LEU A 127 3.79 7.17 -0.47
C LEU A 127 4.11 7.20 -1.96
N PHE A 128 3.72 8.26 -2.65
CA PHE A 128 4.04 8.46 -4.05
C PHE A 128 5.56 8.54 -4.25
N ALA A 129 6.26 9.38 -3.50
CA ALA A 129 7.71 9.53 -3.59
C ALA A 129 8.46 8.21 -3.35
N VAL A 130 8.05 7.45 -2.33
CA VAL A 130 8.64 6.14 -2.01
C VAL A 130 8.43 5.12 -3.13
N ASN A 131 7.22 5.06 -3.70
CA ASN A 131 6.95 4.16 -4.82
C ASN A 131 7.68 4.58 -6.09
N CYS A 132 7.80 5.89 -6.38
CA CYS A 132 8.58 6.41 -7.52
C CYS A 132 10.08 6.13 -7.38
N ALA A 133 10.62 6.14 -6.16
CA ALA A 133 12.02 5.78 -5.93
C ALA A 133 12.31 4.31 -6.27
N GLY A 134 11.31 3.43 -6.20
CA GLY A 134 11.37 2.06 -6.69
C GLY A 134 12.47 1.23 -6.03
N VAL A 135 12.68 1.35 -4.71
CA VAL A 135 13.72 0.59 -4.00
C VAL A 135 13.38 -0.89 -4.04
N GLN A 136 14.20 -1.65 -4.75
CA GLN A 136 14.06 -3.09 -4.92
C GLN A 136 15.38 -3.77 -4.57
N LEU A 137 15.30 -4.87 -3.83
CA LEU A 137 16.48 -5.70 -3.55
C LEU A 137 16.96 -6.40 -4.82
N LEU A 138 16.01 -6.85 -5.64
CA LEU A 138 16.28 -7.47 -6.93
C LEU A 138 15.48 -6.71 -8.02
N PRO A 139 16.16 -5.99 -8.91
CA PRO A 139 15.52 -5.28 -10.03
C PRO A 139 15.18 -6.28 -11.15
N THR A 140 14.17 -7.12 -10.91
CA THR A 140 13.81 -8.29 -11.71
C THR A 140 13.55 -7.95 -13.17
N THR A 141 12.88 -6.83 -13.44
CA THR A 141 12.62 -6.38 -14.82
C THR A 141 13.91 -6.03 -15.54
N ALA A 142 14.81 -5.28 -14.91
CA ALA A 142 16.08 -4.91 -15.51
C ALA A 142 16.96 -6.14 -15.75
N LEU A 143 17.00 -7.09 -14.79
CA LEU A 143 17.71 -8.36 -14.95
C LEU A 143 17.15 -9.18 -16.11
N ALA A 144 15.81 -9.31 -16.20
CA ALA A 144 15.17 -10.04 -17.29
C ALA A 144 15.50 -9.45 -18.66
N VAL A 145 15.46 -8.12 -18.82
CA VAL A 145 15.81 -7.45 -20.08
C VAL A 145 17.29 -7.64 -20.42
N ARG A 146 18.19 -7.52 -19.45
CA ARG A 146 19.64 -7.76 -19.67
C ARG A 146 19.94 -9.20 -20.05
N MET A 147 19.29 -10.16 -19.40
CA MET A 147 19.41 -11.58 -19.76
C MET A 147 18.89 -11.84 -21.17
N ALA A 148 17.72 -11.30 -21.52
CA ALA A 148 17.13 -11.43 -22.85
C ALA A 148 17.99 -10.75 -23.95
N ALA A 149 18.70 -9.69 -23.59
CA ALA A 149 19.64 -9.00 -24.48
C ALA A 149 21.02 -9.67 -24.58
N GLY A 150 21.24 -10.83 -23.93
CA GLY A 150 22.50 -11.59 -23.99
C GLY A 150 23.65 -10.96 -23.19
N SER A 151 23.36 -10.19 -22.13
CA SER A 151 24.40 -9.61 -21.27
C SER A 151 25.25 -10.71 -20.63
N ALA A 152 26.57 -10.60 -20.71
CA ALA A 152 27.51 -11.55 -20.10
C ALA A 152 27.46 -11.53 -18.56
N GLN A 153 27.14 -10.38 -18.00
CA GLN A 153 27.01 -10.20 -16.53
C GLN A 153 25.74 -9.42 -16.19
N PRO A 154 24.56 -10.06 -16.22
CA PRO A 154 23.29 -9.37 -16.01
C PRO A 154 23.13 -8.83 -14.59
N TYR A 155 23.83 -9.39 -13.58
CA TYR A 155 23.68 -9.04 -12.16
C TYR A 155 24.52 -7.85 -11.71
N ASP A 156 25.45 -7.36 -12.50
CA ASP A 156 26.31 -6.20 -12.17
C ASP A 156 25.53 -4.91 -11.91
N ILE A 157 24.31 -4.81 -12.45
CA ILE A 157 23.40 -3.66 -12.25
C ILE A 157 22.74 -3.62 -10.88
N VAL A 158 22.75 -4.72 -10.11
CA VAL A 158 21.96 -4.81 -8.85
C VAL A 158 22.43 -3.77 -7.84
N LEU A 159 23.73 -3.70 -7.58
CA LEU A 159 24.28 -2.75 -6.62
C LEU A 159 24.13 -1.29 -7.06
N PRO A 160 24.49 -0.89 -8.30
CA PRO A 160 24.22 0.47 -8.78
C PRO A 160 22.75 0.87 -8.76
N ALA A 161 21.84 -0.04 -9.13
CA ALA A 161 20.40 0.21 -9.10
C ALA A 161 19.89 0.42 -7.66
N LEU A 162 20.38 -0.38 -6.71
CA LEU A 162 20.03 -0.23 -5.30
C LEU A 162 20.52 1.13 -4.74
N LEU A 163 21.76 1.52 -5.03
CA LEU A 163 22.30 2.81 -4.60
C LEU A 163 21.56 4.00 -5.23
N ALA A 164 21.25 3.91 -6.52
CA ALA A 164 20.48 4.94 -7.22
C ALA A 164 19.06 5.07 -6.64
N SER A 165 18.36 3.96 -6.40
CA SER A 165 17.01 3.97 -5.84
C SER A 165 17.00 4.45 -4.38
N LEU A 166 18.02 4.12 -3.59
CA LEU A 166 18.17 4.62 -2.23
C LEU A 166 18.40 6.15 -2.23
N THR A 167 19.25 6.66 -3.13
CA THR A 167 19.46 8.10 -3.31
C THR A 167 18.16 8.80 -3.71
N ALA A 168 17.41 8.23 -4.67
CA ALA A 168 16.11 8.73 -5.08
C ALA A 168 15.11 8.74 -3.92
N LEU A 169 15.08 7.68 -3.09
CA LEU A 169 14.24 7.61 -1.91
C LEU A 169 14.57 8.71 -0.90
N LEU A 170 15.84 8.89 -0.57
CA LEU A 170 16.28 9.92 0.39
C LEU A 170 15.94 11.32 -0.12
N THR A 171 16.22 11.60 -1.38
CA THR A 171 15.91 12.88 -2.02
C THR A 171 14.39 13.12 -2.07
N GLY A 172 13.61 12.14 -2.52
CA GLY A 172 12.15 12.23 -2.58
C GLY A 172 11.52 12.43 -1.20
N ALA A 173 12.01 11.72 -0.18
CA ALA A 173 11.54 11.88 1.20
C ALA A 173 11.93 13.25 1.78
N ALA A 174 13.12 13.75 1.47
CA ALA A 174 13.55 15.09 1.90
C ALA A 174 12.71 16.19 1.24
N LEU A 175 12.49 16.12 -0.07
CA LEU A 175 11.64 17.06 -0.80
C LEU A 175 10.20 17.02 -0.30
N THR A 176 9.64 15.84 -0.08
CA THR A 176 8.29 15.70 0.47
C THR A 176 8.18 16.36 1.85
N ARG A 177 9.18 16.21 2.72
CA ARG A 177 9.20 16.88 4.03
C ARG A 177 9.40 18.39 3.93
N LEU A 178 10.05 18.86 2.90
CA LEU A 178 10.27 20.29 2.66
C LEU A 178 8.99 20.98 2.14
N PHE A 179 8.32 20.36 1.16
CA PHE A 179 7.11 20.93 0.53
C PHE A 179 5.82 20.65 1.28
N PHE A 180 5.72 19.50 1.95
CA PHE A 180 4.56 19.09 2.72
C PHE A 180 4.95 19.00 4.20
N ARG A 181 4.30 19.79 5.05
CA ARG A 181 4.56 19.74 6.49
C ARG A 181 3.97 18.46 7.10
N PRO A 182 4.76 17.63 7.80
CA PRO A 182 4.21 16.48 8.50
C PRO A 182 3.23 16.94 9.59
N PRO A 183 2.03 16.33 9.73
CA PRO A 183 0.98 16.77 10.65
C PRO A 183 1.38 16.66 12.13
N PHE A 184 2.44 15.88 12.42
CA PHE A 184 2.92 15.66 13.78
C PHE A 184 4.44 15.81 13.87
N SER A 185 4.94 16.95 14.30
CA SER A 185 6.27 16.98 14.87
C SER A 185 6.19 16.29 16.25
N ALA A 186 7.09 15.35 16.51
CA ALA A 186 7.11 14.53 17.75
C ALA A 186 7.23 15.36 19.05
N ARG A 187 7.45 16.67 18.96
CA ARG A 187 7.61 17.62 20.09
C ARG A 187 6.30 18.15 20.69
N GLY A 188 5.18 18.13 19.95
CA GLY A 188 3.91 18.66 20.45
C GLY A 188 3.13 17.73 21.39
N ARG A 189 3.60 16.50 21.62
CA ARG A 189 2.85 15.46 22.33
C ARG A 189 2.99 15.41 23.85
N ALA A 190 4.02 16.03 24.42
CA ALA A 190 4.17 16.11 25.88
C ALA A 190 3.17 17.09 26.52
N ALA A 191 2.81 18.16 25.81
CA ALA A 191 1.93 19.22 26.36
C ALA A 191 0.42 18.88 26.29
N GLY A 192 -0.05 18.15 25.25
CA GLY A 192 -1.48 17.86 25.07
C GLY A 192 -2.04 16.75 25.98
N ARG A 193 -1.19 15.87 26.47
CA ARG A 193 -1.62 14.74 27.31
C ARG A 193 -1.82 15.12 28.78
N SER A 194 -1.15 16.17 29.25
CA SER A 194 -1.28 16.70 30.61
C SER A 194 -2.56 17.53 30.80
N GLY A 195 -3.10 18.19 29.75
CA GLY A 195 -4.28 19.03 29.83
C GLY A 195 -5.61 18.26 29.81
N ARG A 196 -5.69 17.16 29.03
CA ARG A 196 -6.94 16.38 28.91
C ARG A 196 -7.20 15.46 30.11
N GLY A 197 -6.17 14.97 30.80
CA GLY A 197 -6.34 14.20 32.02
C GLY A 197 -6.94 14.99 33.18
N ARG A 198 -6.48 16.23 33.35
CA ARG A 198 -6.95 17.12 34.43
C ARG A 198 -8.36 17.69 34.20
N ALA A 199 -8.78 17.90 32.95
CA ALA A 199 -10.12 18.39 32.64
C ALA A 199 -11.19 17.29 32.86
N ASN A 200 -10.87 16.02 32.59
CA ASN A 200 -11.79 14.89 32.77
C ASN A 200 -11.92 14.47 34.24
N GLU A 201 -10.89 14.65 35.06
CA GLU A 201 -10.98 14.42 36.51
C GLU A 201 -11.83 15.51 37.23
N ARG A 202 -11.72 16.78 36.81
CA ARG A 202 -12.56 17.85 37.37
C ARG A 202 -14.03 17.74 36.96
N GLY A 203 -14.35 17.21 35.77
CA GLY A 203 -15.72 16.89 35.35
C GLY A 203 -16.36 15.78 36.18
N ARG A 204 -15.63 14.70 36.46
CA ARG A 204 -16.13 13.54 37.24
C ARG A 204 -16.34 13.85 38.73
N THR A 205 -15.53 14.70 39.33
CA THR A 205 -15.74 15.10 40.74
C THR A 205 -16.95 16.03 40.91
N ASN A 206 -17.30 16.81 39.89
CA ASN A 206 -18.45 17.72 39.95
C ASN A 206 -19.79 16.99 39.69
N GLU A 207 -19.80 15.90 38.90
CA GLU A 207 -20.98 15.05 38.72
C GLU A 207 -21.29 14.20 39.96
N ARG A 208 -20.27 13.62 40.62
CA ARG A 208 -20.47 12.88 41.89
C ARG A 208 -20.96 13.76 43.04
N GLY A 209 -20.62 15.06 43.03
CA GLY A 209 -21.14 16.00 44.03
C GLY A 209 -22.59 16.43 43.79
N ARG A 210 -23.13 16.27 42.59
CA ARG A 210 -24.54 16.60 42.27
C ARG A 210 -25.49 15.40 42.50
N GLU A 211 -25.03 14.16 42.27
CA GLU A 211 -25.84 12.96 42.51
C GLU A 211 -26.12 12.70 44.00
N HIS A 212 -25.26 13.19 44.90
CA HIS A 212 -25.46 12.99 46.36
C HIS A 212 -26.43 14.04 46.96
N ARG A 213 -26.91 15.02 46.20
CA ARG A 213 -27.84 16.09 46.67
C ARG A 213 -29.28 15.95 46.18
N SER A 214 -29.61 14.94 45.38
CA SER A 214 -30.92 14.79 44.76
C SER A 214 -31.60 13.44 44.99
N SER A 215 -31.27 12.73 46.09
CA SER A 215 -32.02 11.52 46.49
C SER A 215 -33.17 11.89 47.47
N PRO A 216 -34.42 11.73 47.08
CA PRO A 216 -35.54 11.83 48.03
C PRO A 216 -35.60 10.60 48.93
N PRO A 217 -36.19 10.70 50.14
CA PRO A 217 -36.24 9.63 51.12
C PRO A 217 -37.14 8.48 50.64
N PRO A 218 -36.91 7.22 51.09
CA PRO A 218 -37.67 6.06 50.69
C PRO A 218 -39.12 6.11 51.24
N THR A 219 -40.07 6.08 50.33
CA THR A 219 -41.48 5.87 50.65
C THR A 219 -41.76 4.36 50.71
N GLU A 220 -42.12 3.91 51.87
CA GLU A 220 -42.66 2.58 52.20
C GLU A 220 -44.01 2.40 51.48
N GLN A 221 -44.13 1.40 50.57
CA GLN A 221 -45.41 0.91 50.07
C GLN A 221 -45.42 -0.59 49.90
N ASN A 222 -46.01 -1.15 50.85
CA ASN A 222 -46.84 -2.32 51.09
C ASN A 222 -47.43 -3.02 49.85
N GLY A 223 -47.12 -4.29 49.76
CA GLY A 223 -47.88 -5.43 49.32
C GLY A 223 -48.87 -5.34 48.17
N ARG A 224 -48.60 -6.14 47.12
CA ARG A 224 -49.60 -6.97 46.45
C ARG A 224 -48.97 -8.09 45.65
N ARG A 225 -49.40 -9.28 45.95
CA ARG A 225 -49.18 -10.56 45.26
C ARG A 225 -49.79 -10.50 43.86
N HIS A 226 -49.12 -11.01 42.84
CA HIS A 226 -49.81 -11.64 41.70
C HIS A 226 -48.96 -12.72 41.02
N SER A 227 -49.65 -13.75 40.66
CA SER A 227 -49.46 -15.08 40.16
C SER A 227 -48.58 -15.26 38.91
N PRO A 228 -48.08 -16.47 38.66
CA PRO A 228 -47.24 -16.79 37.51
C PRO A 228 -48.05 -17.07 36.23
N SER A 229 -47.54 -16.63 35.07
CA SER A 229 -48.07 -16.93 33.73
C SER A 229 -47.43 -18.18 33.15
N PRO A 230 -48.16 -18.96 32.29
CA PRO A 230 -47.73 -20.26 31.79
C PRO A 230 -46.80 -20.19 30.61
N PRO A 231 -46.11 -21.31 30.25
CA PRO A 231 -45.14 -21.37 29.17
C PRO A 231 -45.78 -21.47 27.77
N PRO A 232 -45.12 -21.03 26.70
CA PRO A 232 -45.65 -21.18 25.34
C PRO A 232 -45.43 -22.59 24.78
N THR A 233 -46.45 -23.03 24.13
CA THR A 233 -46.67 -24.31 23.47
C THR A 233 -45.78 -24.48 22.23
N GLU A 234 -45.20 -25.63 22.16
CA GLU A 234 -44.53 -26.25 21.01
C GLU A 234 -45.54 -26.48 19.89
N GLN A 235 -45.29 -25.96 18.68
CA GLN A 235 -45.99 -26.37 17.46
C GLN A 235 -45.04 -27.06 16.50
N ASN A 236 -45.22 -28.34 16.48
CA ASN A 236 -44.73 -29.35 15.58
C ASN A 236 -45.62 -29.37 14.30
N GLY A 237 -45.04 -29.49 13.11
CA GLY A 237 -45.80 -29.69 11.87
C GLY A 237 -44.89 -29.61 10.64
N ARG A 238 -44.28 -30.69 10.23
CA ARG A 238 -44.59 -31.68 9.20
C ARG A 238 -44.94 -31.12 7.81
N GLY A 239 -44.19 -31.62 6.85
CA GLY A 239 -44.61 -31.93 5.49
C GLY A 239 -43.94 -31.00 4.46
N GLY A 240 -43.28 -31.44 3.41
CA GLY A 240 -43.31 -32.60 2.59
C GLY A 240 -42.92 -32.20 1.19
N ALA A 241 -42.03 -32.99 0.62
CA ALA A 241 -41.88 -33.36 -0.78
C ALA A 241 -42.21 -32.34 -1.90
N ARG A 242 -41.25 -31.97 -2.70
CA ARG A 242 -40.96 -32.43 -4.09
C ARG A 242 -39.66 -31.81 -4.59
#